data_0dab2e31bdc0bf383d7b7c3d13e74577
#
_entry.id   0dab2e31bdc0bf383d7b7c3d13e74577
#
_cell.length_a   1.000
_cell.length_b   1.000
_cell.length_c   1.000
_cell.angle_alpha   90.00
_cell.angle_beta   90.00
_cell.angle_gamma   90.00
#
_symmetry.space_group_name_H-M   'P 1'
#
loop_
_entity.id
_entity.type
_entity.pdbx_description
1 polymer ?
#
loop_
_entity_poly.entity_id
_entity_poly.type
_entity_poly.pdbx_seq_one_letter_code
_entity_poly.pdbx_strand_id
1 'polypeptide(L)'
;ANPFIGFGTKVFFNQTEGLKDALMHIILQFSWGLCLDESQYSVFCVDEAHLLILAGETAKMMEQFVRRSRKYKNATIIATQEPHDFADSKVLTSGKAMFNSSTYKVIMHLEKDGVNDLTKLTKLTDGERNLIGKFKMGDAILIAGNRRIPISIKVTDDMFKMIA
;
A
#
# COMPACT_ATOMS: atom_id res chain seq x y z
N ALA A 1 -26.97 6.93 1.03
CA ALA A 1 -25.85 6.79 0.10
C ALA A 1 -25.14 5.46 0.39
N ASN A 2 -24.61 4.80 -0.64
CA ASN A 2 -23.79 3.59 -0.43
C ASN A 2 -22.49 4.01 0.25
N PRO A 3 -22.13 3.46 1.41
CA PRO A 3 -20.90 3.80 2.10
C PRO A 3 -19.63 3.23 1.42
N PHE A 4 -19.80 2.37 0.43
CA PHE A 4 -18.70 1.75 -0.31
C PHE A 4 -18.66 2.27 -1.74
N ILE A 5 -17.48 2.78 -2.15
CA ILE A 5 -17.20 3.20 -3.52
C ILE A 5 -15.97 2.42 -3.98
N GLY A 6 -16.11 1.67 -5.07
CA GLY A 6 -15.04 0.89 -5.67
C GLY A 6 -14.74 1.34 -7.10
N PHE A 7 -13.47 1.46 -7.43
CA PHE A 7 -12.98 1.76 -8.77
C PHE A 7 -12.27 0.54 -9.36
N GLY A 8 -12.86 -0.07 -10.38
CA GLY A 8 -12.20 -1.13 -11.15
C GLY A 8 -11.26 -0.52 -12.19
N THR A 9 -9.96 -0.65 -11.98
CA THR A 9 -8.94 -0.01 -12.84
C THR A 9 -8.49 -0.87 -14.02
N LYS A 10 -8.92 -2.14 -14.09
CA LYS A 10 -8.49 -3.10 -15.12
C LYS A 10 -8.65 -2.59 -16.56
N VAL A 11 -9.70 -1.82 -16.83
CA VAL A 11 -9.98 -1.24 -18.16
C VAL A 11 -8.92 -0.23 -18.59
N PHE A 12 -8.23 0.40 -17.65
CA PHE A 12 -7.25 1.44 -17.94
C PHE A 12 -5.92 0.89 -18.45
N PHE A 13 -5.62 -0.38 -18.17
CA PHE A 13 -4.37 -1.01 -18.63
C PHE A 13 -4.26 -1.17 -20.14
N ASN A 14 -5.41 -1.16 -20.83
CA ASN A 14 -5.46 -1.24 -22.28
C ASN A 14 -5.42 0.15 -22.96
N GLN A 15 -5.27 1.23 -22.19
CA GLN A 15 -5.22 2.59 -22.71
C GLN A 15 -3.78 3.04 -22.93
N THR A 16 -3.61 4.14 -23.67
CA THR A 16 -2.30 4.79 -23.79
C THR A 16 -1.83 5.27 -22.43
N GLU A 17 -0.52 5.29 -22.21
CA GLU A 17 0.09 5.62 -20.92
C GLU A 17 -0.40 6.97 -20.38
N GLY A 18 -0.43 8.02 -21.19
CA GLY A 18 -0.91 9.34 -20.76
C GLY A 18 -2.39 9.38 -20.38
N LEU A 19 -3.26 8.60 -21.04
CA LEU A 19 -4.68 8.51 -20.67
C LEU A 19 -4.85 7.73 -19.37
N LYS A 20 -4.11 6.65 -19.18
CA LYS A 20 -4.08 5.89 -17.94
C LYS A 20 -3.71 6.79 -16.75
N ASP A 21 -2.62 7.54 -16.88
CA ASP A 21 -2.14 8.43 -15.81
C ASP A 21 -3.17 9.52 -15.48
N ALA A 22 -3.80 10.12 -16.50
CA ALA A 22 -4.86 11.12 -16.30
C ALA A 22 -6.06 10.53 -15.57
N LEU A 23 -6.54 9.34 -15.95
CA LEU A 23 -7.66 8.67 -15.30
C LEU A 23 -7.34 8.31 -13.85
N MET A 24 -6.14 7.78 -13.59
CA MET A 24 -5.70 7.47 -12.23
C MET A 24 -5.60 8.72 -11.37
N HIS A 25 -5.10 9.82 -11.94
CA HIS A 25 -5.06 11.11 -11.24
C HIS A 25 -6.46 11.61 -10.87
N ILE A 26 -7.44 11.52 -11.79
CA ILE A 26 -8.83 11.91 -11.55
C ILE A 26 -9.44 11.08 -10.41
N ILE A 27 -9.25 9.76 -10.41
CA ILE A 27 -9.74 8.87 -9.34
C ILE A 27 -9.13 9.26 -8.00
N LEU A 28 -7.83 9.52 -7.95
CA LEU A 28 -7.16 9.93 -6.73
C LEU A 28 -7.67 11.28 -6.23
N GLN A 29 -7.86 12.26 -7.12
CA GLN A 29 -8.40 13.57 -6.75
C GLN A 29 -9.84 13.47 -6.22
N PHE A 30 -10.68 12.69 -6.89
CA PHE A 30 -12.05 12.43 -6.43
C PHE A 30 -12.04 11.76 -5.05
N SER A 31 -11.25 10.70 -4.88
CA SER A 31 -11.13 9.98 -3.62
C SER A 31 -10.62 10.89 -2.50
N TRP A 32 -9.66 11.75 -2.79
CA TRP A 32 -9.17 12.74 -1.84
C TRP A 32 -10.28 13.71 -1.42
N GLY A 33 -11.07 14.22 -2.38
CA GLY A 33 -12.21 15.07 -2.07
C GLY A 33 -13.19 14.43 -1.09
N LEU A 34 -13.47 13.12 -1.24
CA LEU A 34 -14.32 12.38 -0.30
C LEU A 34 -13.68 12.22 1.08
N CYS A 35 -12.35 12.06 1.14
CA CYS A 35 -11.62 11.89 2.40
C CYS A 35 -11.46 13.21 3.18
N LEU A 36 -11.74 14.35 2.59
CA LEU A 36 -11.68 15.66 3.27
C LEU A 36 -12.88 15.94 4.18
N ASP A 37 -13.94 15.14 4.12
CA ASP A 37 -15.11 15.30 4.99
C ASP A 37 -14.77 14.82 6.41
N GLU A 38 -14.49 15.78 7.29
CA GLU A 38 -14.16 15.52 8.70
C GLU A 38 -15.38 15.12 9.57
N SER A 39 -16.59 15.16 9.00
CA SER A 39 -17.82 14.77 9.73
C SER A 39 -17.88 13.26 10.01
N GLN A 40 -17.16 12.46 9.23
CA GLN A 40 -17.17 11.00 9.31
C GLN A 40 -15.76 10.41 9.22
N TYR A 41 -15.62 9.19 9.73
CA TYR A 41 -14.40 8.39 9.50
C TYR A 41 -14.47 7.76 8.11
N SER A 42 -13.35 7.76 7.41
CA SER A 42 -13.24 7.13 6.10
C SER A 42 -12.01 6.22 6.01
N VAL A 43 -12.06 5.27 5.11
CA VAL A 43 -10.93 4.39 4.79
C VAL A 43 -10.71 4.45 3.28
N PHE A 44 -9.51 4.80 2.88
CA PHE A 44 -9.06 4.74 1.50
C PHE A 44 -8.12 3.55 1.34
N CYS A 45 -8.55 2.57 0.54
CA CYS A 45 -7.78 1.35 0.30
C CYS A 45 -7.31 1.32 -1.16
N VAL A 46 -6.03 1.06 -1.36
CA VAL A 46 -5.40 0.88 -2.67
C VAL A 46 -4.76 -0.49 -2.69
N ASP A 47 -5.29 -1.35 -3.54
CA ASP A 47 -4.68 -2.62 -3.88
C ASP A 47 -3.83 -2.46 -5.14
N GLU A 48 -2.77 -3.27 -5.28
CA GLU A 48 -1.78 -3.18 -6.37
C GLU A 48 -1.24 -1.76 -6.56
N ALA A 49 -0.82 -1.14 -5.46
CA ALA A 49 -0.41 0.27 -5.43
C ALA A 49 0.77 0.59 -6.36
N HIS A 50 1.55 -0.43 -6.78
CA HIS A 50 2.61 -0.26 -7.76
C HIS A 50 2.10 0.42 -9.03
N LEU A 51 0.87 0.16 -9.43
CA LEU A 51 0.26 0.74 -10.63
C LEU A 51 0.08 2.27 -10.55
N LEU A 52 0.00 2.81 -9.33
CA LEU A 52 -0.13 4.25 -9.07
C LEU A 52 1.21 4.92 -8.81
N ILE A 53 2.20 4.15 -8.35
CA ILE A 53 3.48 4.70 -7.88
C ILE A 53 4.45 4.95 -9.04
N LEU A 54 4.36 4.17 -10.10
CA LEU A 54 5.25 4.29 -11.26
C LEU A 54 5.06 5.61 -12.04
N ALA A 55 3.88 6.23 -11.97
CA ALA A 55 3.64 7.57 -12.51
C ALA A 55 4.01 8.62 -11.47
N GLY A 56 5.06 9.40 -11.69
CA GLY A 56 5.67 10.29 -10.71
C GLY A 56 4.71 11.28 -10.02
N GLU A 57 3.70 11.80 -10.72
CA GLU A 57 2.71 12.72 -10.14
C GLU A 57 1.71 11.99 -9.24
N THR A 58 1.27 10.79 -9.62
CA THR A 58 0.38 9.97 -8.79
C THR A 58 1.11 9.47 -7.54
N ALA A 59 2.40 9.15 -7.62
CA ALA A 59 3.24 8.81 -6.46
C ALA A 59 3.28 9.95 -5.43
N LYS A 60 3.49 11.18 -5.87
CA LYS A 60 3.48 12.37 -4.99
C LYS A 60 2.11 12.58 -4.35
N MET A 61 1.05 12.33 -5.09
CA MET A 61 -0.31 12.45 -4.57
C MET A 61 -0.60 11.37 -3.53
N MET A 62 -0.22 10.11 -3.77
CA MET A 62 -0.32 9.03 -2.79
C MET A 62 0.49 9.33 -1.52
N GLU A 63 1.69 9.89 -1.65
CA GLU A 63 2.47 10.35 -0.51
C GLU A 63 1.70 11.40 0.32
N GLN A 64 1.02 12.36 -0.33
CA GLN A 64 0.19 13.35 0.36
C GLN A 64 -1.00 12.70 1.08
N PHE A 65 -1.65 11.72 0.47
CA PHE A 65 -2.70 10.94 1.11
C PHE A 65 -2.22 10.34 2.43
N VAL A 66 -1.11 9.58 2.39
CA VAL A 66 -0.57 8.91 3.57
C VAL A 66 -0.20 9.91 4.67
N ARG A 67 0.43 11.02 4.31
CA ARG A 67 0.87 12.04 5.27
C ARG A 67 -0.27 12.82 5.91
N ARG A 68 -1.35 13.05 5.17
CA ARG A 68 -2.45 13.94 5.59
C ARG A 68 -3.68 13.21 6.10
N SER A 69 -3.86 11.93 5.76
CA SER A 69 -5.06 11.15 6.09
C SER A 69 -5.46 11.24 7.55
N ARG A 70 -4.50 11.17 8.47
CA ARG A 70 -4.75 11.28 9.91
C ARG A 70 -5.44 12.58 10.31
N LYS A 71 -5.12 13.71 9.65
CA LYS A 71 -5.73 15.01 9.95
C LYS A 71 -7.23 15.02 9.62
N TYR A 72 -7.64 14.27 8.62
CA TYR A 72 -9.02 14.22 8.11
C TYR A 72 -9.79 12.98 8.56
N LYS A 73 -9.42 12.37 9.69
CA LYS A 73 -10.04 11.14 10.21
C LYS A 73 -10.09 10.01 9.17
N ASN A 74 -9.16 10.02 8.22
CA ASN A 74 -9.04 9.01 7.19
C ASN A 74 -7.95 8.00 7.54
N ALA A 75 -8.20 6.71 7.32
CA ALA A 75 -7.19 5.66 7.32
C ALA A 75 -6.84 5.32 5.87
N THR A 76 -5.54 5.36 5.53
CA THR A 76 -5.06 4.93 4.23
C THR A 76 -4.41 3.57 4.35
N ILE A 77 -4.87 2.61 3.55
CA ILE A 77 -4.33 1.26 3.43
C ILE A 77 -3.74 1.11 2.03
N ILE A 78 -2.49 0.71 1.95
CA ILE A 78 -1.78 0.48 0.69
C ILE A 78 -1.29 -0.96 0.69
N ALA A 79 -1.68 -1.73 -0.31
CA ALA A 79 -1.19 -3.07 -0.55
C ALA A 79 -0.41 -3.13 -1.87
N THR A 80 0.68 -3.87 -1.87
CA THR A 80 1.47 -4.18 -3.08
C THR A 80 2.14 -5.53 -2.92
N GLN A 81 2.33 -6.23 -4.01
CA GLN A 81 3.10 -7.47 -4.07
C GLN A 81 4.58 -7.20 -4.35
N GLU A 82 4.91 -6.04 -4.91
CA GLU A 82 6.23 -5.69 -5.41
C GLU A 82 6.88 -4.54 -4.61
N PRO A 83 7.70 -4.83 -3.59
CA PRO A 83 8.47 -3.79 -2.88
C PRO A 83 9.40 -3.00 -3.81
N HIS A 84 9.80 -3.62 -4.94
CA HIS A 84 10.64 -3.00 -5.96
C HIS A 84 10.08 -1.67 -6.43
N ASP A 85 8.77 -1.58 -6.65
CA ASP A 85 8.13 -0.38 -7.18
C ASP A 85 8.26 0.82 -6.24
N PHE A 86 8.25 0.58 -4.92
CA PHE A 86 8.53 1.61 -3.92
C PHE A 86 10.02 1.96 -3.81
N ALA A 87 10.89 1.06 -4.23
CA ALA A 87 12.34 1.17 -4.14
C ALA A 87 12.99 1.62 -5.46
N ASP A 88 12.21 1.76 -6.56
CA ASP A 88 12.70 2.28 -7.84
C ASP A 88 13.28 3.69 -7.67
N SER A 89 14.38 3.95 -8.37
CA SER A 89 15.12 5.20 -8.24
C SER A 89 14.29 6.45 -8.57
N LYS A 90 13.33 6.34 -9.49
CA LYS A 90 12.47 7.46 -9.93
C LYS A 90 11.48 7.89 -8.85
N VAL A 91 11.04 6.96 -8.02
CA VAL A 91 10.00 7.18 -7.01
C VAL A 91 10.46 6.89 -5.58
N LEU A 92 11.72 6.54 -5.38
CA LEU A 92 12.31 6.14 -4.09
C LEU A 92 12.02 7.14 -2.97
N THR A 93 12.05 8.43 -3.27
CA THR A 93 11.78 9.47 -2.26
C THR A 93 10.36 9.39 -1.76
N SER A 94 9.37 9.33 -2.66
CA SER A 94 7.95 9.18 -2.30
C SER A 94 7.66 7.81 -1.70
N GLY A 95 8.26 6.74 -2.22
CA GLY A 95 8.15 5.39 -1.68
C GLY A 95 8.65 5.31 -0.23
N LYS A 96 9.84 5.84 0.06
CA LYS A 96 10.36 5.95 1.43
C LYS A 96 9.47 6.80 2.32
N ALA A 97 8.96 7.91 1.81
CA ALA A 97 8.09 8.81 2.57
C ALA A 97 6.78 8.11 2.95
N MET A 98 6.13 7.40 2.02
CA MET A 98 4.93 6.62 2.27
C MET A 98 5.21 5.50 3.29
N PHE A 99 6.27 4.73 3.07
CA PHE A 99 6.66 3.65 3.98
C PHE A 99 6.92 4.16 5.40
N ASN A 100 7.68 5.25 5.55
CA ASN A 100 8.01 5.81 6.87
C ASN A 100 6.80 6.46 7.56
N SER A 101 5.88 7.06 6.79
CA SER A 101 4.68 7.70 7.33
C SER A 101 3.61 6.68 7.75
N SER A 102 3.66 5.46 7.25
CA SER A 102 2.76 4.39 7.65
C SER A 102 3.05 3.95 9.09
N THR A 103 2.04 4.01 9.96
CA THR A 103 2.16 3.62 11.37
C THR A 103 2.29 2.11 11.53
N TYR A 104 1.52 1.37 10.74
CA TYR A 104 1.52 -0.09 10.72
C TYR A 104 2.02 -0.58 9.36
N LYS A 105 2.87 -1.59 9.38
CA LYS A 105 3.35 -2.27 8.18
C LYS A 105 3.24 -3.76 8.40
N VAL A 106 2.64 -4.46 7.47
CA VAL A 106 2.54 -5.93 7.46
C VAL A 106 3.40 -6.43 6.32
N ILE A 107 4.47 -7.12 6.63
CA ILE A 107 5.40 -7.68 5.65
C ILE A 107 5.19 -9.19 5.63
N MET A 108 4.63 -9.67 4.55
CA MET A 108 4.38 -11.09 4.30
C MET A 108 5.61 -11.74 3.62
N HIS A 109 5.44 -12.96 3.09
CA HIS A 109 6.50 -13.64 2.36
C HIS A 109 7.01 -12.80 1.18
N LEU A 110 8.32 -12.75 1.05
CA LEU A 110 9.01 -12.14 -0.09
C LEU A 110 10.15 -13.06 -0.53
N GLU A 111 10.33 -13.15 -1.82
CA GLU A 111 11.51 -13.76 -2.40
C GLU A 111 12.77 -12.91 -2.12
N LYS A 112 13.94 -13.48 -2.33
CA LYS A 112 15.23 -12.85 -1.99
C LYS A 112 15.38 -11.44 -2.55
N ASP A 113 14.97 -11.22 -3.78
CA ASP A 113 15.06 -9.90 -4.43
C ASP A 113 14.11 -8.90 -3.80
N GLY A 114 12.88 -9.30 -3.48
CA GLY A 114 11.93 -8.47 -2.74
C GLY A 114 12.44 -8.10 -1.34
N VAL A 115 13.11 -9.01 -0.64
CA VAL A 115 13.77 -8.72 0.64
C VAL A 115 14.88 -7.68 0.46
N ASN A 116 15.67 -7.77 -0.60
CA ASN A 116 16.72 -6.81 -0.91
C ASN A 116 16.14 -5.42 -1.19
N ASP A 117 15.07 -5.33 -1.97
CA ASP A 117 14.39 -4.06 -2.25
C ASP A 117 13.75 -3.47 -0.99
N LEU A 118 13.14 -4.28 -0.16
CA LEU A 118 12.61 -3.84 1.13
C LEU A 118 13.70 -3.23 2.02
N THR A 119 14.95 -3.71 1.94
CA THR A 119 16.07 -3.12 2.70
C THR A 119 16.44 -1.70 2.27
N LYS A 120 16.06 -1.28 1.06
CA LYS A 120 16.21 0.11 0.60
C LYS A 120 15.21 1.05 1.28
N LEU A 121 14.07 0.51 1.72
CA LEU A 121 12.99 1.25 2.38
C LEU A 121 13.14 1.26 3.89
N THR A 122 13.61 0.17 4.48
CA THR A 122 13.78 0.02 5.94
C THR A 122 14.97 -0.86 6.29
N LYS A 123 15.53 -0.64 7.47
CA LYS A 123 16.59 -1.51 7.99
C LYS A 123 15.97 -2.82 8.47
N LEU A 124 16.48 -3.94 7.98
CA LEU A 124 16.14 -5.29 8.44
C LEU A 124 17.37 -5.93 9.07
N THR A 125 17.17 -6.64 10.16
CA THR A 125 18.20 -7.54 10.73
C THR A 125 18.33 -8.80 9.86
N ASP A 126 19.44 -9.51 9.98
CA ASP A 126 19.63 -10.76 9.23
C ASP A 126 18.60 -11.83 9.64
N GLY A 127 18.20 -11.84 10.93
CA GLY A 127 17.13 -12.70 11.40
C GLY A 127 15.79 -12.41 10.72
N GLU A 128 15.43 -11.13 10.58
CA GLU A 128 14.19 -10.72 9.89
C GLU A 128 14.21 -11.06 8.39
N ARG A 129 15.33 -10.85 7.72
CA ARG A 129 15.50 -11.23 6.30
C ARG A 129 15.28 -12.73 6.10
N ASN A 130 15.93 -13.54 6.95
CA ASN A 130 15.79 -15.00 6.90
C ASN A 130 14.37 -15.45 7.23
N LEU A 131 13.69 -14.76 8.13
CA LEU A 131 12.34 -15.08 8.55
C LEU A 131 11.34 -14.77 7.42
N ILE A 132 11.42 -13.58 6.81
CA ILE A 132 10.55 -13.17 5.70
C ILE A 132 10.62 -14.16 4.53
N GLY A 133 11.82 -14.58 4.14
CA GLY A 133 12.02 -15.55 3.06
C GLY A 133 11.50 -16.97 3.36
N LYS A 134 11.17 -17.27 4.62
CA LYS A 134 10.66 -18.59 5.05
C LYS A 134 9.19 -18.56 5.44
N PHE A 135 8.52 -17.44 5.40
CA PHE A 135 7.11 -17.31 5.74
C PHE A 135 6.24 -18.23 4.88
N LYS A 136 5.27 -18.82 5.53
CA LYS A 136 4.17 -19.55 4.88
C LYS A 136 2.99 -18.61 4.69
N MET A 137 1.98 -19.08 3.99
CA MET A 137 0.72 -18.34 3.82
C MET A 137 0.14 -17.93 5.18
N GLY A 138 -0.12 -16.65 5.34
CA GLY A 138 -0.62 -16.05 6.57
C GLY A 138 0.46 -15.58 7.55
N ASP A 139 1.71 -16.00 7.40
CA ASP A 139 2.81 -15.50 8.25
C ASP A 139 3.26 -14.11 7.81
N ALA A 140 3.56 -13.25 8.78
CA ALA A 140 4.02 -11.88 8.51
C ALA A 140 4.85 -11.31 9.67
N ILE A 141 5.56 -10.22 9.41
CA ILE A 141 6.05 -9.31 10.45
C ILE A 141 5.15 -8.09 10.50
N LEU A 142 4.54 -7.85 11.64
CA LEU A 142 3.87 -6.59 11.95
C LEU A 142 4.90 -5.61 12.52
N ILE A 143 5.09 -4.50 11.82
CA ILE A 143 5.84 -3.35 12.33
C ILE A 143 4.83 -2.32 12.84
N ALA A 144 4.88 -2.00 14.13
CA ALA A 144 4.02 -1.03 14.79
C ALA A 144 4.90 -0.03 15.58
N GLY A 145 5.15 1.13 15.00
CA GLY A 145 6.14 2.07 15.51
C GLY A 145 7.54 1.44 15.55
N ASN A 146 8.10 1.29 16.76
CA ASN A 146 9.43 0.67 16.96
C ASN A 146 9.35 -0.84 17.26
N ARG A 147 8.15 -1.42 17.34
CA ARG A 147 7.98 -2.84 17.62
C ARG A 147 7.90 -3.63 16.34
N ARG A 148 8.51 -4.80 16.32
CA ARG A 148 8.51 -5.75 15.22
C ARG A 148 8.10 -7.11 15.76
N ILE A 149 6.95 -7.59 15.34
CA ILE A 149 6.28 -8.75 15.93
C ILE A 149 5.98 -9.74 14.82
N PRO A 150 6.57 -10.95 14.84
CA PRO A 150 6.11 -12.02 13.98
C PRO A 150 4.67 -12.39 14.34
N ILE A 151 3.82 -12.50 13.33
CA ILE A 151 2.41 -12.84 13.48
C ILE A 151 2.03 -13.93 12.48
N SER A 152 0.97 -14.67 12.77
CA SER A 152 0.33 -15.57 11.82
C SER A 152 -1.15 -15.19 11.71
N ILE A 153 -1.56 -14.78 10.53
CA ILE A 153 -2.92 -14.35 10.21
C ILE A 153 -3.72 -15.60 9.82
N LYS A 154 -4.79 -15.87 10.54
CA LYS A 154 -5.71 -16.96 10.22
C LYS A 154 -7.01 -16.40 9.74
N VAL A 155 -7.43 -16.83 8.58
CA VAL A 155 -8.76 -16.53 8.02
C VAL A 155 -9.75 -17.54 8.57
N THR A 156 -10.91 -17.09 9.04
CA THR A 156 -12.00 -18.00 9.45
C THR A 156 -12.66 -18.62 8.22
N ASP A 157 -13.31 -19.77 8.39
CA ASP A 157 -14.00 -20.45 7.29
C ASP A 157 -15.07 -19.56 6.64
N ASP A 158 -15.73 -18.71 7.42
CA ASP A 158 -16.74 -17.79 6.91
C ASP A 158 -16.11 -16.65 6.08
N MET A 159 -14.98 -16.11 6.51
CA MET A 159 -14.23 -15.15 5.71
C MET A 159 -13.70 -15.78 4.42
N PHE A 160 -13.22 -17.03 4.50
CA PHE A 160 -12.72 -17.73 3.33
C PHE A 160 -13.84 -17.93 2.28
N LYS A 161 -15.07 -18.27 2.70
CA LYS A 161 -16.23 -18.37 1.79
C LYS A 161 -16.61 -17.05 1.11
N MET A 162 -16.28 -15.89 1.71
CA MET A 162 -16.59 -14.59 1.12
C MET A 162 -15.58 -14.16 0.06
N ILE A 163 -14.36 -14.70 0.07
CA ILE A 163 -13.28 -14.32 -0.83
C ILE A 163 -12.94 -15.39 -1.88
N ALA A 164 -13.49 -16.61 -1.74
CA ALA A 164 -13.37 -17.69 -2.73
C ALA A 164 -14.48 -17.61 -3.77
#